data_2662a4cee42c6c2bf58418510cae1cfa
#
_entry.id   2662a4cee42c6c2bf58418510cae1cfa
#
_cell.length_a   1.000
_cell.length_b   1.000
_cell.length_c   1.000
_cell.angle_alpha   90.00
_cell.angle_beta   90.00
_cell.angle_gamma   90.00
#
_symmetry.space_group_name_H-M   'P 1'
#
loop_
_entity.id
_entity.type
_entity.pdbx_description
1 polymer ?
#
loop_
_entity_poly.entity_id
_entity_poly.type
_entity_poly.pdbx_seq_one_letter_code
_entity_poly.pdbx_strand_id
1 'polypeptide(L)'
;MEENFLYYIEHSIRIHWEEPALTDYQGQTHTFGDVAHHIARLHLLFEESGIRRGDKIALCSRNQTNWGIAFLAILSYGAVAVPILHEFKADNIRHIVNHSEARILFAGTPIWEELQKEEMPKPETVIKMEDY
;
A
#
# COMPACT_ATOMS: atom_id res chain seq x y z
N MET A 1 13.09 19.26 15.47
CA MET A 1 12.97 18.34 14.32
C MET A 1 12.52 16.99 14.82
N GLU A 2 11.52 16.44 14.21
CA GLU A 2 11.08 15.12 14.56
C GLU A 2 11.96 14.06 13.91
N GLU A 3 12.60 13.26 14.73
CA GLU A 3 13.33 12.11 14.27
C GLU A 3 12.41 10.91 14.31
N ASN A 4 11.84 10.54 13.15
CA ASN A 4 10.99 9.38 13.04
C ASN A 4 11.49 8.48 11.91
N PHE A 5 10.91 7.31 11.78
CA PHE A 5 11.41 6.35 10.80
C PHE A 5 11.23 6.82 9.35
N LEU A 6 10.25 7.68 9.06
CA LEU A 6 10.10 8.25 7.72
C LEU A 6 11.26 9.17 7.35
N TYR A 7 11.74 9.94 8.32
CA TYR A 7 12.93 10.76 8.12
C TYR A 7 14.14 9.88 7.75
N TYR A 8 14.34 8.80 8.48
CA TYR A 8 15.46 7.90 8.21
C TYR A 8 15.33 7.20 6.87
N ILE A 9 14.12 6.82 6.49
CA ILE A 9 13.86 6.22 5.18
C ILE A 9 14.14 7.22 4.06
N GLU A 10 13.67 8.45 4.18
CA GLU A 10 13.94 9.50 3.20
C GLU A 10 15.43 9.74 3.05
N HIS A 11 16.14 9.82 4.16
CA HIS A 11 17.59 10.01 4.18
C HIS A 11 18.30 8.85 3.49
N SER A 12 17.90 7.62 3.77
CA SER A 12 18.49 6.44 3.13
C SER A 12 18.23 6.44 1.63
N ILE A 13 17.05 6.82 1.19
CA ILE A 13 16.72 6.89 -0.24
C ILE A 13 17.63 7.91 -0.94
N ARG A 14 17.83 9.08 -0.34
CA ARG A 14 18.68 10.11 -0.93
C ARG A 14 20.13 9.69 -1.07
N ILE A 15 20.67 8.99 -0.07
CA ILE A 15 22.06 8.59 -0.05
C ILE A 15 22.31 7.36 -0.93
N HIS A 16 21.38 6.40 -0.92
CA HIS A 16 21.54 5.10 -1.55
C HIS A 16 20.68 4.91 -2.79
N TRP A 17 20.43 5.99 -3.53
CA TRP A 17 19.48 6.05 -4.64
C TRP A 17 19.58 4.88 -5.62
N GLU A 18 20.79 4.49 -5.99
CA GLU A 18 21.01 3.42 -6.97
C GLU A 18 21.24 2.04 -6.35
N GLU A 19 21.23 1.96 -5.03
CA GLU A 19 21.45 0.69 -4.35
C GLU A 19 20.15 -0.11 -4.22
N PRO A 20 20.24 -1.46 -4.19
CA PRO A 20 19.07 -2.29 -3.97
C PRO A 20 18.41 -2.01 -2.63
N ALA A 21 17.10 -1.88 -2.62
CA ALA A 21 16.32 -1.63 -1.39
C ALA A 21 15.42 -2.80 -1.04
N LEU A 22 14.67 -3.31 -2.03
CA LEU A 22 13.68 -4.35 -1.83
C LEU A 22 13.76 -5.36 -2.98
N THR A 23 13.67 -6.63 -2.64
CA THR A 23 13.70 -7.72 -3.62
C THR A 23 12.61 -8.71 -3.31
N ASP A 24 11.80 -9.06 -4.30
CA ASP A 24 10.86 -10.16 -4.19
C ASP A 24 11.62 -11.48 -4.29
N TYR A 25 11.18 -12.50 -3.54
CA TYR A 25 11.80 -13.81 -3.58
C TYR A 25 11.80 -14.34 -5.02
N GLN A 26 12.98 -14.61 -5.56
CA GLN A 26 13.19 -15.03 -6.95
C GLN A 26 12.56 -14.06 -7.97
N GLY A 27 12.36 -12.81 -7.59
CA GLY A 27 11.72 -11.81 -8.41
C GLY A 27 12.57 -10.58 -8.66
N GLN A 28 11.89 -9.51 -9.01
CA GLN A 28 12.52 -8.25 -9.36
C GLN A 28 13.09 -7.54 -8.13
N THR A 29 14.27 -6.94 -8.30
CA THR A 29 14.86 -6.06 -7.30
C THR A 29 14.52 -4.61 -7.61
N HIS A 30 14.12 -3.87 -6.58
CA HIS A 30 13.88 -2.43 -6.68
C HIS A 30 15.02 -1.68 -5.99
N THR A 31 15.57 -0.67 -6.65
CA THR A 31 16.52 0.25 -6.03
C THR A 31 15.79 1.24 -5.12
N PHE A 32 16.51 1.98 -4.30
CA PHE A 32 15.92 3.05 -3.52
C PHE A 32 15.26 4.10 -4.42
N GLY A 33 15.87 4.40 -5.58
CA GLY A 33 15.27 5.30 -6.57
C GLY A 33 13.96 4.78 -7.13
N ASP A 34 13.89 3.47 -7.43
CA ASP A 34 12.65 2.83 -7.90
C ASP A 34 11.56 2.96 -6.86
N VAL A 35 11.88 2.69 -5.59
CA VAL A 35 10.93 2.83 -4.49
C VAL A 35 10.40 4.26 -4.42
N ALA A 36 11.28 5.25 -4.51
CA ALA A 36 10.89 6.66 -4.47
C ALA A 36 9.94 7.02 -5.62
N HIS A 37 10.22 6.53 -6.84
CA HIS A 37 9.36 6.77 -7.99
C HIS A 37 7.97 6.16 -7.81
N HIS A 38 7.89 4.95 -7.29
CA HIS A 38 6.61 4.30 -7.03
C HIS A 38 5.81 5.06 -5.96
N ILE A 39 6.47 5.49 -4.90
CA ILE A 39 5.82 6.28 -3.84
C ILE A 39 5.27 7.58 -4.42
N ALA A 40 6.05 8.28 -5.24
CA ALA A 40 5.59 9.53 -5.85
C ALA A 40 4.36 9.31 -6.74
N ARG A 41 4.34 8.25 -7.54
CA ARG A 41 3.18 7.92 -8.37
C ARG A 41 1.95 7.58 -7.54
N LEU A 42 2.13 6.85 -6.45
CA LEU A 42 1.02 6.55 -5.54
C LEU A 42 0.49 7.80 -4.86
N HIS A 43 1.37 8.73 -4.47
CA HIS A 43 0.93 10.02 -3.92
C HIS A 43 0.05 10.78 -4.90
N LEU A 44 0.42 10.81 -6.19
CA LEU A 44 -0.40 11.43 -7.22
C LEU A 44 -1.76 10.75 -7.35
N LEU A 45 -1.78 9.43 -7.31
CA LEU A 45 -3.02 8.67 -7.38
C LEU A 45 -3.92 8.97 -6.18
N PHE A 46 -3.34 9.08 -4.99
CA PHE A 46 -4.10 9.44 -3.79
C PHE A 46 -4.70 10.85 -3.90
N GLU A 47 -3.94 11.80 -4.42
CA GLU A 47 -4.44 13.16 -4.66
C GLU A 47 -5.60 13.16 -5.66
N GLU A 48 -5.44 12.44 -6.76
CA GLU A 48 -6.48 12.33 -7.80
C GLU A 48 -7.74 11.66 -7.27
N SER A 49 -7.58 10.73 -6.32
CA SER A 49 -8.69 10.05 -5.68
C SER A 49 -9.33 10.84 -4.54
N GLY A 50 -8.82 12.03 -4.26
CA GLY A 50 -9.33 12.88 -3.20
C GLY A 50 -9.00 12.41 -1.79
N ILE A 51 -7.94 11.63 -1.63
CA ILE A 51 -7.49 11.17 -0.32
C ILE A 51 -6.92 12.34 0.47
N ARG A 52 -7.35 12.47 1.71
CA ARG A 52 -6.90 13.50 2.63
C ARG A 52 -6.10 12.88 3.77
N ARG A 53 -5.33 13.73 4.45
CA ARG A 53 -4.63 13.31 5.65
C ARG A 53 -5.63 12.69 6.65
N GLY A 54 -5.28 11.52 7.16
CA GLY A 54 -6.13 10.78 8.10
C GLY A 54 -7.13 9.83 7.46
N ASP A 55 -7.32 9.90 6.15
CA ASP A 55 -8.13 8.91 5.44
C ASP A 55 -7.48 7.54 5.53
N LYS A 56 -8.30 6.49 5.54
CA LYS A 56 -7.82 5.13 5.70
C LYS A 56 -7.68 4.43 4.36
N ILE A 57 -6.59 3.71 4.23
CA ILE A 57 -6.28 2.89 3.05
C ILE A 57 -5.91 1.50 3.54
N ALA A 58 -6.63 0.50 3.07
CA ALA A 58 -6.42 -0.88 3.47
C ALA A 58 -5.44 -1.60 2.53
N LEU A 59 -4.68 -2.52 3.08
CA LEU A 59 -3.75 -3.37 2.33
C LEU A 59 -3.97 -4.82 2.71
N CYS A 60 -4.19 -5.66 1.73
CA CYS A 60 -4.37 -7.10 1.96
C CYS A 60 -3.74 -7.90 0.82
N SER A 61 -2.54 -8.38 1.04
CA SER A 61 -1.86 -9.28 0.11
C SER A 61 -0.76 -10.03 0.84
N ARG A 62 -0.17 -11.00 0.16
CA ARG A 62 1.04 -11.62 0.66
C ARG A 62 2.16 -10.59 0.74
N ASN A 63 3.12 -10.84 1.62
CA ASN A 63 4.30 -9.99 1.72
C ASN A 63 5.06 -10.00 0.40
N GLN A 64 5.20 -8.83 -0.18
CA GLN A 64 5.94 -8.61 -1.41
C GLN A 64 6.45 -7.18 -1.43
N THR A 65 7.37 -6.90 -2.33
CA THR A 65 7.95 -5.56 -2.46
C THR A 65 6.87 -4.49 -2.62
N ASN A 66 5.87 -4.73 -3.46
CA ASN A 66 4.80 -3.77 -3.71
C ASN A 66 3.99 -3.47 -2.45
N TRP A 67 3.81 -4.45 -1.56
CA TRP A 67 3.14 -4.22 -0.28
C TRP A 67 3.92 -3.20 0.56
N GLY A 68 5.24 -3.39 0.65
CA GLY A 68 6.11 -2.48 1.40
C GLY A 68 6.11 -1.06 0.83
N ILE A 69 6.15 -0.94 -0.49
CA ILE A 69 6.09 0.36 -1.17
C ILE A 69 4.76 1.04 -0.91
N ALA A 70 3.64 0.31 -1.04
CA ALA A 70 2.31 0.86 -0.76
C ALA A 70 2.19 1.33 0.68
N PHE A 71 2.68 0.53 1.62
CA PHE A 71 2.67 0.88 3.04
C PHE A 71 3.42 2.20 3.30
N LEU A 72 4.62 2.33 2.76
CA LEU A 72 5.41 3.55 2.90
C LEU A 72 4.74 4.74 2.22
N ALA A 73 4.12 4.53 1.05
CA ALA A 73 3.42 5.59 0.35
C ALA A 73 2.24 6.13 1.19
N ILE A 74 1.49 5.23 1.81
CA ILE A 74 0.36 5.61 2.66
C ILE A 74 0.83 6.44 3.85
N LEU A 75 1.85 5.94 4.56
CA LEU A 75 2.37 6.63 5.74
C LEU A 75 2.97 7.98 5.40
N SER A 76 3.76 8.05 4.33
CA SER A 76 4.42 9.30 3.94
C SER A 76 3.45 10.34 3.39
N TYR A 77 2.31 9.90 2.86
CA TYR A 77 1.25 10.80 2.42
C TYR A 77 0.49 11.44 3.59
N GLY A 78 0.50 10.78 4.75
CA GLY A 78 -0.27 11.21 5.91
C GLY A 78 -1.61 10.51 6.04
N ALA A 79 -1.86 9.49 5.22
CA ALA A 79 -3.04 8.65 5.36
C ALA A 79 -2.79 7.57 6.43
N VAL A 80 -3.83 6.86 6.80
CA VAL A 80 -3.76 5.79 7.81
C VAL A 80 -3.78 4.44 7.12
N ALA A 81 -2.76 3.64 7.35
CA ALA A 81 -2.69 2.29 6.81
C ALA A 81 -3.51 1.34 7.67
N VAL A 82 -4.29 0.49 7.02
CA VAL A 82 -5.06 -0.59 7.66
C VAL A 82 -4.56 -1.92 7.10
N PRO A 83 -3.48 -2.48 7.66
CA PRO A 83 -2.97 -3.76 7.19
C PRO A 83 -3.92 -4.88 7.59
N ILE A 84 -4.20 -5.78 6.65
CA ILE A 84 -5.08 -6.92 6.87
C ILE A 84 -4.31 -8.19 6.50
N LEU A 85 -4.35 -9.19 7.36
CA LEU A 85 -3.69 -10.46 7.09
C LEU A 85 -4.32 -11.15 5.89
N HIS A 86 -3.50 -11.52 4.92
CA HIS A 86 -3.98 -12.20 3.70
C HIS A 86 -4.57 -13.58 3.98
N GLU A 87 -4.26 -14.14 5.15
CA GLU A 87 -4.76 -15.45 5.57
C GLU A 87 -6.20 -15.41 6.10
N PHE A 88 -6.74 -14.22 6.36
CA PHE A 88 -8.12 -14.08 6.80
C PHE A 88 -9.08 -14.52 5.70
N LYS A 89 -10.23 -15.06 6.12
CA LYS A 89 -11.30 -15.40 5.18
C LYS A 89 -11.88 -14.14 4.55
N ALA A 90 -12.41 -14.28 3.34
CA ALA A 90 -12.97 -13.16 2.60
C ALA A 90 -14.01 -12.36 3.39
N ASP A 91 -14.88 -13.04 4.15
CA ASP A 91 -15.87 -12.37 4.98
C ASP A 91 -15.24 -11.46 6.02
N ASN A 92 -14.18 -11.92 6.66
CA ASN A 92 -13.47 -11.13 7.66
C ASN A 92 -12.78 -9.93 7.03
N ILE A 93 -12.18 -10.13 5.86
CA ILE A 93 -11.52 -9.04 5.12
C ILE A 93 -12.56 -7.97 4.74
N ARG A 94 -13.69 -8.38 4.17
CA ARG A 94 -14.79 -7.45 3.84
C ARG A 94 -15.26 -6.67 5.05
N HIS A 95 -15.42 -7.37 6.17
CA HIS A 95 -15.84 -6.73 7.41
C HIS A 95 -14.85 -5.65 7.86
N ILE A 96 -13.56 -5.97 7.84
CA ILE A 96 -12.53 -5.02 8.26
C ILE A 96 -12.49 -3.81 7.33
N VAL A 97 -12.54 -4.03 6.01
CA VAL A 97 -12.53 -2.94 5.03
C VAL A 97 -13.74 -2.03 5.23
N ASN A 98 -14.92 -2.61 5.36
CA ASN A 98 -16.15 -1.83 5.54
C ASN A 98 -16.19 -1.10 6.88
N HIS A 99 -15.81 -1.79 7.96
CA HIS A 99 -15.84 -1.21 9.30
C HIS A 99 -14.82 -0.08 9.46
N SER A 100 -13.65 -0.21 8.85
CA SER A 100 -12.62 0.82 8.91
C SER A 100 -12.95 2.03 8.05
N GLU A 101 -13.91 1.90 7.14
CA GLU A 101 -14.25 2.94 6.16
C GLU A 101 -13.07 3.30 5.24
N ALA A 102 -12.24 2.31 4.93
CA ALA A 102 -11.10 2.51 4.05
C ALA A 102 -11.59 2.95 2.66
N ARG A 103 -10.99 4.03 2.15
CA ARG A 103 -11.39 4.61 0.86
C ARG A 103 -10.72 3.91 -0.32
N ILE A 104 -9.55 3.33 -0.09
CA ILE A 104 -8.82 2.57 -1.09
C ILE A 104 -8.45 1.22 -0.48
N LEU A 105 -8.52 0.18 -1.29
CA LEU A 105 -8.05 -1.15 -0.93
C LEU A 105 -6.97 -1.58 -1.92
N PHE A 106 -5.76 -1.81 -1.42
CA PHE A 106 -4.73 -2.53 -2.17
C PHE A 106 -4.92 -4.00 -1.89
N ALA A 107 -5.23 -4.78 -2.91
CA ALA A 107 -5.49 -6.20 -2.74
C ALA A 107 -4.67 -7.03 -3.72
N GLY A 108 -4.09 -8.14 -3.25
CA GLY A 108 -3.50 -9.14 -4.12
C GLY A 108 -4.58 -9.76 -5.00
N THR A 109 -4.22 -10.16 -6.22
CA THR A 109 -5.19 -10.67 -7.19
C THR A 109 -6.03 -11.84 -6.65
N PRO A 110 -5.45 -12.88 -6.03
CA PRO A 110 -6.25 -13.99 -5.51
C PRO A 110 -7.25 -13.55 -4.44
N ILE A 111 -6.87 -12.58 -3.62
CA ILE A 111 -7.74 -12.04 -2.56
C ILE A 111 -8.90 -11.27 -3.18
N TRP A 112 -8.60 -10.43 -4.16
CA TRP A 112 -9.63 -9.63 -4.82
C TRP A 112 -10.65 -10.52 -5.53
N GLU A 113 -10.23 -11.60 -6.16
CA GLU A 113 -11.13 -12.54 -6.81
C GLU A 113 -12.13 -13.16 -5.82
N GLU A 114 -11.69 -13.46 -4.60
CA GLU A 114 -12.60 -13.95 -3.55
C GLU A 114 -13.52 -12.86 -3.04
N LEU A 115 -13.01 -11.64 -2.87
CA LEU A 115 -13.80 -10.53 -2.36
C LEU A 115 -14.93 -10.10 -3.31
N GLN A 116 -14.71 -10.25 -4.62
CA GLN A 116 -15.71 -9.86 -5.62
C GLN A 116 -16.99 -10.71 -5.59
N LYS A 117 -16.97 -11.85 -4.92
CA LYS A 117 -18.15 -12.73 -4.86
C LYS A 117 -19.30 -12.12 -4.08
N GLU A 118 -19.06 -11.07 -3.31
CA GLU A 118 -20.11 -10.34 -2.59
C GLU A 118 -19.86 -8.84 -2.70
N GLU A 119 -20.94 -8.06 -2.55
CA GLU A 119 -20.82 -6.62 -2.60
C GLU A 119 -20.02 -6.05 -1.43
N MET A 120 -19.25 -5.03 -1.75
CA MET A 120 -18.46 -4.30 -0.78
C MET A 120 -18.66 -2.81 -1.05
N PRO A 121 -19.55 -2.12 -0.28
CA PRO A 121 -19.89 -0.72 -0.55
C PRO A 121 -18.71 0.23 -0.40
N LYS A 122 -17.75 -0.12 0.38
CA LYS A 122 -16.44 0.48 0.48
C LYS A 122 -15.42 -0.58 0.09
N PRO A 123 -14.32 -0.22 -0.48
CA PRO A 123 -13.76 1.10 -0.79
C PRO A 123 -14.27 1.67 -2.12
N GLU A 124 -14.00 2.96 -2.33
CA GLU A 124 -14.33 3.64 -3.57
C GLU A 124 -13.43 3.18 -4.73
N THR A 125 -12.19 2.79 -4.41
CA THR A 125 -11.18 2.38 -5.38
C THR A 125 -10.45 1.14 -4.89
N VAL A 126 -10.25 0.20 -5.79
CA VAL A 126 -9.45 -1.00 -5.51
C VAL A 126 -8.25 -1.00 -6.47
N ILE A 127 -7.08 -1.22 -5.90
CA ILE A 127 -5.83 -1.28 -6.66
C ILE A 127 -5.23 -2.67 -6.48
N LYS A 128 -4.95 -3.35 -7.58
CA LYS A 128 -4.27 -4.63 -7.51
C LYS A 128 -2.83 -4.42 -7.07
N MET A 129 -2.42 -5.14 -6.03
CA MET A 129 -1.09 -4.99 -5.45
C MET A 129 0.01 -5.27 -6.47
N GLU A 130 -0.25 -6.14 -7.44
CA GLU A 130 0.72 -6.53 -8.46
C GLU A 130 0.88 -5.52 -9.60
N ASP A 131 -0.08 -4.60 -9.75
CA ASP A 131 -0.23 -3.81 -10.97
C ASP A 131 0.06 -2.31 -10.85
N TYR A 132 0.49 -1.86 -9.69
CA TYR A 132 0.78 -0.42 -9.60
C TYR A 132 2.24 -0.10 -9.83
#